data_cb0de0fa536c29d615a9e2169282c44b
#
_entry.id   cb0de0fa536c29d615a9e2169282c44b
#
_cell.length_a   1.000
_cell.length_b   1.000
_cell.length_c   1.000
_cell.angle_alpha   90.00
_cell.angle_beta   90.00
_cell.angle_gamma   90.00
#
_symmetry.space_group_name_H-M   'P 1'
#
loop_
_entity.id
_entity.type
_entity.pdbx_description
1 polymer ?
#
loop_
_entity_poly.entity_id
_entity_poly.type
_entity_poly.pdbx_seq_one_letter_code
_entity_poly.pdbx_strand_id
1 'polypeptide(L)'
;AESKNFKNLVKLRISGVSIGDAGFQTIVQSNTLNQLEELEIMGNAISRKSLDSLLDSKLFSHLKKLDLRRNTLRDVDLIFLADSPKFQILEALRF
;
A
#
# COMPACT_ATOMS: atom_id res chain seq x y z
N ALA A 1 11.40 -21.28 5.55
CA ALA A 1 12.41 -20.68 6.42
C ALA A 1 12.34 -19.19 6.30
N GLU A 2 12.29 -18.78 5.11
CA GLU A 2 12.43 -17.37 4.83
C GLU A 2 11.18 -16.57 5.14
N SER A 3 10.04 -17.23 5.24
CA SER A 3 8.79 -16.50 5.54
C SER A 3 8.80 -15.87 6.92
N LYS A 4 9.53 -16.45 7.86
CA LYS A 4 9.59 -15.86 9.20
C LYS A 4 10.30 -14.51 9.21
N ASN A 5 11.14 -14.26 8.22
CA ASN A 5 11.85 -12.99 8.13
C ASN A 5 10.94 -11.85 7.68
N PHE A 6 9.79 -12.17 7.09
CA PHE A 6 8.85 -11.14 6.65
C PHE A 6 8.25 -10.36 7.80
N LYS A 7 8.28 -10.91 9.01
CA LYS A 7 7.79 -10.19 10.17
C LYS A 7 8.57 -8.92 10.45
N ASN A 8 9.85 -8.92 10.04
CA ASN A 8 10.75 -7.80 10.27
C ASN A 8 10.93 -6.94 9.04
N LEU A 9 10.18 -7.22 7.96
CA LEU A 9 10.30 -6.45 6.74
C LEU A 9 9.71 -5.07 6.94
N VAL A 10 10.52 -4.04 6.70
CA VAL A 10 10.05 -2.66 6.84
C VAL A 10 9.83 -1.98 5.50
N LYS A 11 10.34 -2.55 4.41
CA LYS A 11 10.19 -1.99 3.07
C LYS A 11 9.85 -3.07 2.07
N LEU A 12 8.82 -2.85 1.27
CA LEU A 12 8.43 -3.76 0.21
C LEU A 12 8.23 -2.99 -1.08
N ARG A 13 8.87 -3.44 -2.15
CA ARG A 13 8.73 -2.83 -3.47
C ARG A 13 8.28 -3.91 -4.46
N ILE A 14 7.17 -3.65 -5.14
CA ILE A 14 6.66 -4.50 -6.20
C ILE A 14 6.37 -3.61 -7.38
N SER A 15 6.99 -3.88 -8.51
CA SER A 15 6.90 -3.01 -9.67
C SER A 15 6.65 -3.81 -10.94
N GLY A 16 5.68 -3.37 -11.74
CA GLY A 16 5.48 -3.87 -13.09
C GLY A 16 5.06 -5.33 -13.22
N VAL A 17 4.45 -5.93 -12.20
CA VAL A 17 4.02 -7.32 -12.25
C VAL A 17 2.50 -7.47 -12.34
N SER A 18 1.78 -6.37 -12.44
CA SER A 18 0.33 -6.36 -12.64
C SER A 18 -0.43 -7.19 -11.61
N ILE A 19 -0.12 -7.00 -10.34
CA ILE A 19 -0.79 -7.77 -9.28
C ILE A 19 -2.28 -7.42 -9.17
N GLY A 20 -2.67 -6.21 -9.60
CA GLY A 20 -4.05 -5.78 -9.56
C GLY A 20 -4.58 -5.57 -8.15
N ASP A 21 -5.86 -5.22 -8.07
CA ASP A 21 -6.49 -4.96 -6.77
C ASP A 21 -6.53 -6.21 -5.90
N ALA A 22 -6.79 -7.39 -6.50
CA ALA A 22 -6.86 -8.63 -5.73
C ALA A 22 -5.52 -8.97 -5.10
N GLY A 23 -4.44 -8.83 -5.87
CA GLY A 23 -3.10 -9.09 -5.34
C GLY A 23 -2.72 -8.11 -4.26
N PHE A 24 -3.04 -6.84 -4.45
CA PHE A 24 -2.77 -5.83 -3.45
C PHE A 24 -3.54 -6.10 -2.16
N GLN A 25 -4.80 -6.51 -2.29
CA GLN A 25 -5.63 -6.85 -1.14
C GLN A 25 -5.00 -7.95 -0.29
N THR A 26 -4.43 -8.96 -0.97
CA THR A 26 -3.75 -10.04 -0.28
C THR A 26 -2.56 -9.51 0.53
N ILE A 27 -1.81 -8.57 -0.06
CA ILE A 27 -0.66 -7.99 0.62
C ILE A 27 -1.08 -7.23 1.88
N VAL A 28 -2.09 -6.36 1.77
CA VAL A 28 -2.47 -5.52 2.90
C VAL A 28 -3.17 -6.30 4.00
N GLN A 29 -3.69 -7.48 3.69
CA GLN A 29 -4.32 -8.33 4.68
C GLN A 29 -3.34 -9.29 5.34
N SER A 30 -2.09 -9.29 4.91
CA SER A 30 -1.09 -10.20 5.46
C SER A 30 -0.64 -9.72 6.83
N ASN A 31 -0.76 -10.58 7.83
CA ASN A 31 -0.30 -10.25 9.18
C ASN A 31 1.22 -10.22 9.27
N THR A 32 1.91 -10.86 8.33
CA THR A 32 3.36 -10.89 8.36
C THR A 32 3.98 -9.59 7.88
N LEU A 33 3.18 -8.69 7.27
CA LEU A 33 3.66 -7.44 6.73
C LEU A 33 3.15 -6.22 7.51
N ASN A 34 2.54 -6.43 8.67
CA ASN A 34 1.92 -5.32 9.38
C ASN A 34 2.92 -4.36 10.05
N GLN A 35 4.21 -4.64 9.96
CA GLN A 35 5.25 -3.74 10.46
C GLN A 35 5.88 -2.90 9.34
N LEU A 36 5.35 -3.00 8.14
CA LEU A 36 5.90 -2.30 7.00
C LEU A 36 5.83 -0.79 7.20
N GLU A 37 6.93 -0.10 6.89
CA GLU A 37 6.99 1.36 6.95
C GLU A 37 7.02 1.98 5.57
N GLU A 38 7.51 1.25 4.55
CA GLU A 38 7.58 1.75 3.19
C GLU A 38 6.99 0.73 2.24
N LEU A 39 6.05 1.17 1.43
CA LEU A 39 5.39 0.31 0.45
C LEU A 39 5.42 1.00 -0.91
N GLU A 40 6.04 0.36 -1.90
CA GLU A 40 6.07 0.84 -3.27
C GLU A 40 5.39 -0.17 -4.17
N ILE A 41 4.25 0.20 -4.74
CA ILE A 41 3.49 -0.64 -5.65
C ILE A 41 3.28 0.14 -6.93
N MET A 42 4.29 0.11 -7.80
CA MET A 42 4.25 0.89 -9.03
C MET A 42 3.90 0.01 -10.23
N GLY A 43 3.03 0.53 -11.11
CA GLY A 43 2.72 -0.16 -12.35
C GLY A 43 2.01 -1.49 -12.15
N ASN A 44 1.10 -1.58 -11.18
CA ASN A 44 0.45 -2.83 -10.84
C ASN A 44 -1.06 -2.82 -11.00
N ALA A 45 -1.59 -1.87 -11.76
CA ALA A 45 -3.02 -1.77 -12.04
C ALA A 45 -3.86 -1.63 -10.76
N ILE A 46 -3.37 -0.86 -9.82
CA ILE A 46 -4.08 -0.58 -8.58
C ILE A 46 -5.13 0.49 -8.81
N SER A 47 -6.34 0.28 -8.28
CA SER A 47 -7.43 1.24 -8.41
C SER A 47 -7.97 1.63 -7.04
N ARG A 48 -9.10 2.36 -7.05
CA ARG A 48 -9.74 2.84 -5.83
C ARG A 48 -10.03 1.72 -4.83
N LYS A 49 -10.34 0.52 -5.32
CA LYS A 49 -10.63 -0.61 -4.44
C LYS A 49 -9.46 -0.93 -3.52
N SER A 50 -8.25 -0.83 -4.05
CA SER A 50 -7.06 -1.08 -3.24
C SER A 50 -6.87 -0.03 -2.18
N LEU A 51 -7.23 1.21 -2.46
CA LEU A 51 -7.15 2.26 -1.46
C LEU A 51 -8.10 2.00 -0.30
N ASP A 52 -9.31 1.52 -0.60
CA ASP A 52 -10.26 1.16 0.47
C ASP A 52 -9.68 0.08 1.37
N SER A 53 -9.10 -0.97 0.77
CA SER A 53 -8.51 -2.06 1.52
C SER A 53 -7.32 -1.59 2.35
N LEU A 54 -6.50 -0.71 1.78
CA LEU A 54 -5.34 -0.18 2.47
C LEU A 54 -5.73 0.61 3.71
N LEU A 55 -6.72 1.49 3.57
CA LEU A 55 -7.14 2.34 4.67
C LEU A 55 -7.75 1.55 5.82
N ASP A 56 -8.34 0.39 5.53
CA ASP A 56 -8.92 -0.47 6.54
C ASP A 56 -7.91 -1.42 7.17
N SER A 57 -6.69 -1.47 6.63
CA SER A 57 -5.71 -2.44 7.09
C SER A 57 -4.88 -1.91 8.25
N LYS A 58 -4.36 -2.84 9.06
CA LYS A 58 -3.42 -2.47 10.11
C LYS A 58 -2.10 -1.99 9.53
N LEU A 59 -1.79 -2.43 8.32
CA LEU A 59 -0.58 -2.04 7.64
C LEU A 59 -0.47 -0.51 7.53
N PHE A 60 -1.58 0.14 7.18
CA PHE A 60 -1.56 1.58 6.93
C PHE A 60 -1.22 2.39 8.18
N SER A 61 -1.48 1.85 9.34
CA SER A 61 -1.17 2.56 10.58
C SER A 61 0.32 2.66 10.85
N HIS A 62 1.12 1.84 10.18
CA HIS A 62 2.57 1.84 10.32
C HIS A 62 3.28 2.46 9.12
N LEU A 63 2.58 2.68 8.01
CA LEU A 63 3.21 3.17 6.81
C LEU A 63 3.65 4.62 6.98
N LYS A 64 4.88 4.89 6.57
CA LYS A 64 5.43 6.24 6.52
C LYS A 64 5.60 6.71 5.09
N LYS A 65 5.82 5.78 4.15
CA LYS A 65 6.01 6.12 2.75
C LYS A 65 5.18 5.18 1.89
N LEU A 66 4.47 5.76 0.93
CA LEU A 66 3.61 5.03 0.02
C LEU A 66 3.82 5.55 -1.39
N ASP A 67 4.19 4.68 -2.31
CA ASP A 67 4.41 5.02 -3.70
C ASP A 67 3.46 4.22 -4.56
N LEU A 68 2.53 4.90 -5.21
CA LEU A 68 1.51 4.29 -6.05
C LEU A 68 1.58 4.77 -7.49
N ARG A 69 2.75 5.23 -7.93
CA ARG A 69 2.89 5.76 -9.28
C ARG A 69 2.61 4.69 -10.33
N ARG A 70 2.13 5.14 -11.49
CA ARG A 70 1.87 4.31 -12.67
C ARG A 70 0.81 3.23 -12.42
N ASN A 71 -0.16 3.54 -11.59
CA ASN A 71 -1.33 2.69 -11.42
C ASN A 71 -2.53 3.38 -12.07
N THR A 72 -3.71 2.82 -11.90
CA THR A 72 -4.92 3.36 -12.54
C THR A 72 -5.70 4.28 -11.60
N LEU A 73 -4.98 5.04 -10.79
CA LEU A 73 -5.59 5.99 -9.88
C LEU A 73 -5.87 7.32 -10.59
N ARG A 74 -6.99 7.94 -10.22
CA ARG A 74 -7.39 9.22 -10.76
C ARG A 74 -7.38 10.27 -9.65
N ASP A 75 -7.56 11.53 -10.03
CA ASP A 75 -7.53 12.62 -9.06
C ASP A 75 -8.54 12.42 -7.93
N VAL A 76 -9.74 11.92 -8.25
CA VAL A 76 -10.76 11.69 -7.22
C VAL A 76 -10.33 10.63 -6.22
N ASP A 77 -9.53 9.67 -6.66
CA ASP A 77 -9.02 8.62 -5.77
C ASP A 77 -8.00 9.20 -4.80
N LEU A 78 -7.20 10.16 -5.28
CA LEU A 78 -6.20 10.81 -4.45
C LEU A 78 -6.85 11.71 -3.40
N ILE A 79 -7.94 12.38 -3.79
CA ILE A 79 -8.70 13.20 -2.85
C ILE A 79 -9.30 12.32 -1.76
N PHE A 80 -9.81 11.15 -2.15
CA PHE A 80 -10.36 10.18 -1.20
C PHE A 80 -9.30 9.77 -0.17
N LEU A 81 -8.09 9.48 -0.65
CA LEU A 81 -7.01 9.09 0.23
C LEU A 81 -6.62 10.23 1.18
N ALA A 82 -6.51 11.44 0.64
CA ALA A 82 -6.08 12.60 1.42
C ALA A 82 -7.08 12.96 2.51
N ASP A 83 -8.35 12.66 2.31
CA ASP A 83 -9.39 12.96 3.30
C ASP A 83 -9.41 11.97 4.46
N SER A 84 -8.67 10.88 4.37
CA SER A 84 -8.64 9.89 5.43
C SER A 84 -7.88 10.44 6.64
N PRO A 85 -8.44 10.29 7.87
CA PRO A 85 -7.69 10.68 9.06
C PRO A 85 -6.34 9.97 9.19
N LYS A 86 -6.24 8.76 8.68
CA LYS A 86 -5.01 7.98 8.74
C LYS A 86 -3.93 8.53 7.81
N PHE A 87 -4.32 9.35 6.85
CA PHE A 87 -3.37 9.92 5.89
C PHE A 87 -2.29 10.75 6.59
N GLN A 88 -2.60 11.35 7.72
CA GLN A 88 -1.68 12.22 8.42
C GLN A 88 -0.45 11.49 8.95
N ILE A 89 -0.49 10.16 9.00
CA ILE A 89 0.63 9.36 9.46
C ILE A 89 1.71 9.28 8.38
N LEU A 90 1.32 9.40 7.12
CA LEU A 90 2.26 9.29 6.02
C LEU A 90 3.22 10.48 5.97
N GLU A 91 4.50 10.20 5.85
CA GLU A 91 5.53 11.22 5.68
C GLU A 91 5.79 11.53 4.21
N ALA A 92 5.55 10.56 3.33
CA ALA A 92 5.75 10.74 1.90
C ALA A 92 4.71 9.93 1.12
N LEU A 93 4.12 10.56 0.12
CA LEU A 93 3.15 9.93 -0.76
C LEU A 93 3.50 10.29 -2.19
N ARG A 94 3.59 9.29 -3.07
CA ARG A 94 3.86 9.49 -4.49
C ARG A 94 2.80 8.78 -5.33
N PHE A 95 2.34 9.47 -6.37
CA PHE A 95 1.40 8.88 -7.32
C PHE A 95 1.45 9.56 -8.66
#